data_f12afe3cac4e9d6fcb2e2c37e279eb86
#
_entry.id   f12afe3cac4e9d6fcb2e2c37e279eb86
#
_cell.length_a   1.000
_cell.length_b   1.000
_cell.length_c   1.000
_cell.angle_alpha   90.00
_cell.angle_beta   90.00
_cell.angle_gamma   90.00
#
_symmetry.space_group_name_H-M   'P 1'
#
loop_
_entity.id
_entity.type
_entity.pdbx_description
1 polymer ?
#
loop_
_entity_poly.entity_id
_entity_poly.type
_entity_poly.pdbx_seq_one_letter_code
_entity_poly.pdbx_strand_id
1 'polypeptide(L)'
;MRSTFRSVVFMFVFLNLLTFVAAQGLPAGTGGDIEGILRRGKLVVAITAVDQPPFYFVDKNGKLTGYDIDLASKMADELGVKLEITRDAPAFNDLVVLVASGRADMAVSKLSRTLSRAKTVKFSTPYMTFKQGLLFNRLQLAKVASEGEINSYVRDYKGTIGVIAKSSYANYAKTNFPYAQIKEFPTWEDAVRALTNGEVLSVYRDELEIKKVLASIPQSSLTLKPLYFTDLTDPIAIAVKSENSQLLYWVNIFLENQKKMTADEILANYAN
;
A
#
# COMPACT_ATOMS: atom_id res chain seq x y z
N MET A 1 -99.32 21.46 33.12
CA MET A 1 -98.05 22.21 33.32
C MET A 1 -96.92 21.36 32.72
N ARG A 2 -96.38 21.76 31.60
CA ARG A 2 -95.42 20.97 30.78
C ARG A 2 -94.05 21.48 31.03
N SER A 3 -93.18 20.57 31.54
CA SER A 3 -91.71 20.81 31.72
C SER A 3 -91.02 20.28 30.47
N THR A 4 -90.37 21.16 29.75
CA THR A 4 -89.53 20.82 28.58
C THR A 4 -88.08 20.53 29.02
N PHE A 5 -87.66 19.29 28.81
CA PHE A 5 -86.33 18.83 29.03
C PHE A 5 -85.48 19.12 27.77
N ARG A 6 -84.49 20.04 27.90
CA ARG A 6 -83.52 20.32 26.84
C ARG A 6 -82.32 19.41 27.02
N SER A 7 -82.15 18.41 26.15
CA SER A 7 -80.98 17.60 26.06
C SER A 7 -79.84 18.39 25.37
N VAL A 8 -78.78 18.62 26.10
CA VAL A 8 -77.54 19.18 25.55
C VAL A 8 -76.66 17.98 25.08
N VAL A 9 -76.49 17.86 23.77
CA VAL A 9 -75.57 16.88 23.17
C VAL A 9 -74.17 17.46 23.20
N PHE A 10 -73.27 16.90 24.03
CA PHE A 10 -71.85 17.20 23.99
C PHE A 10 -71.26 16.39 22.85
N MET A 11 -70.88 17.07 21.80
CA MET A 11 -70.07 16.49 20.70
C MET A 11 -68.63 16.55 21.07
N PHE A 12 -68.05 15.39 21.48
CA PHE A 12 -66.62 15.24 21.66
C PHE A 12 -65.93 15.18 20.29
N VAL A 13 -65.34 16.29 19.91
CA VAL A 13 -64.39 16.33 18.79
C VAL A 13 -63.03 15.73 19.26
N PHE A 14 -62.80 14.46 18.90
CA PHE A 14 -61.46 13.84 19.03
C PHE A 14 -60.55 14.47 17.99
N LEU A 15 -59.75 15.45 18.42
CA LEU A 15 -58.66 15.99 17.62
C LEU A 15 -57.50 14.98 17.68
N ASN A 16 -57.41 14.12 16.63
CA ASN A 16 -56.24 13.27 16.42
C ASN A 16 -55.00 14.16 16.11
N LEU A 17 -54.23 14.50 17.13
CA LEU A 17 -52.89 15.04 16.94
C LEU A 17 -52.00 13.88 16.45
N LEU A 18 -51.90 13.70 15.13
CA LEU A 18 -50.79 12.97 14.53
C LEU A 18 -49.54 13.77 14.84
N THR A 19 -48.85 13.39 15.91
CA THR A 19 -47.45 13.79 16.13
C THR A 19 -46.60 13.16 15.04
N PHE A 20 -46.32 13.96 14.02
CA PHE A 20 -45.27 13.67 13.05
C PHE A 20 -43.95 13.70 13.85
N VAL A 21 -43.51 12.55 14.33
CA VAL A 21 -42.14 12.39 14.79
C VAL A 21 -41.28 12.51 13.53
N ALA A 22 -40.85 13.74 13.25
CA ALA A 22 -39.77 13.97 12.31
C ALA A 22 -38.61 13.10 12.82
N ALA A 23 -38.30 12.05 12.06
CA ALA A 23 -37.03 11.35 12.23
C ALA A 23 -35.96 12.42 12.14
N GLN A 24 -35.48 12.91 13.28
CA GLN A 24 -34.30 13.73 13.34
C GLN A 24 -33.19 12.82 12.78
N GLY A 25 -32.85 13.10 11.52
CA GLY A 25 -31.66 12.46 10.90
C GLY A 25 -30.52 12.62 11.89
N LEU A 26 -29.95 11.50 12.29
CA LEU A 26 -28.69 11.50 13.03
C LEU A 26 -27.80 12.55 12.39
N PRO A 27 -27.13 13.41 13.18
CA PRO A 27 -26.21 14.40 12.62
C PRO A 27 -25.31 13.66 11.66
N ALA A 28 -25.15 14.22 10.46
CA ALA A 28 -24.29 13.64 9.43
C ALA A 28 -22.90 13.50 10.05
N GLY A 29 -22.67 12.37 10.69
CA GLY A 29 -21.38 11.96 11.21
C GLY A 29 -20.43 12.08 10.03
N THR A 30 -19.35 12.78 10.23
CA THR A 30 -18.22 12.83 9.31
C THR A 30 -17.99 11.41 8.84
N GLY A 31 -18.35 11.13 7.57
CA GLY A 31 -18.50 9.78 7.04
C GLY A 31 -17.28 8.92 7.36
N GLY A 32 -17.43 8.15 8.42
CA GLY A 32 -16.42 7.25 8.91
C GLY A 32 -16.55 5.91 8.22
N ASP A 33 -15.41 5.38 7.81
CA ASP A 33 -15.27 3.98 7.48
C ASP A 33 -16.04 3.56 6.20
N ILE A 34 -16.54 2.34 6.13
CA ILE A 34 -17.27 1.78 4.98
C ILE A 34 -18.54 2.59 4.65
N GLU A 35 -19.31 2.99 5.66
CA GLU A 35 -20.52 3.78 5.44
C GLU A 35 -20.26 5.05 4.64
N GLY A 36 -19.17 5.74 4.91
CA GLY A 36 -18.75 6.91 4.16
C GLY A 36 -18.43 6.60 2.69
N ILE A 37 -17.80 5.47 2.42
CA ILE A 37 -17.49 4.98 1.07
C ILE A 37 -18.80 4.70 0.32
N LEU A 38 -19.70 3.92 0.91
CA LEU A 38 -20.99 3.55 0.31
C LEU A 38 -21.85 4.79 0.01
N ARG A 39 -21.92 5.74 0.95
CA ARG A 39 -22.71 6.97 0.77
C ARG A 39 -22.15 7.86 -0.36
N ARG A 40 -20.82 7.92 -0.53
CA ARG A 40 -20.18 8.65 -1.64
C ARG A 40 -20.29 7.91 -2.97
N GLY A 41 -20.58 6.61 -2.97
CA GLY A 41 -20.60 5.76 -4.15
C GLY A 41 -19.23 5.58 -4.81
N LYS A 42 -18.14 5.79 -4.07
CA LYS A 42 -16.77 5.64 -4.57
C LYS A 42 -15.77 5.24 -3.50
N LEU A 43 -14.84 4.37 -3.89
CA LEU A 43 -13.65 3.98 -3.14
C LEU A 43 -12.45 4.74 -3.70
N VAL A 44 -11.81 5.58 -2.87
CA VAL A 44 -10.62 6.35 -3.26
C VAL A 44 -9.37 5.60 -2.81
N VAL A 45 -8.57 5.14 -3.79
CA VAL A 45 -7.34 4.37 -3.54
C VAL A 45 -6.12 5.18 -3.96
N ALA A 46 -5.15 5.31 -3.05
CA ALA A 46 -3.89 5.99 -3.32
C ALA A 46 -2.83 5.02 -3.84
N ILE A 47 -2.15 5.44 -4.91
CA ILE A 47 -0.90 4.85 -5.41
C ILE A 47 0.16 5.93 -5.56
N THR A 48 1.45 5.56 -5.72
CA THR A 48 2.49 6.58 -5.97
C THR A 48 2.38 7.21 -7.36
N ALA A 49 2.91 8.42 -7.51
CA ALA A 49 2.98 9.12 -8.79
C ALA A 49 3.84 8.38 -9.83
N VAL A 50 4.87 7.68 -9.35
CA VAL A 50 5.81 6.91 -10.19
C VAL A 50 5.27 5.50 -10.37
N ASP A 51 5.26 5.02 -11.62
CA ASP A 51 4.86 3.66 -11.98
C ASP A 51 5.72 2.61 -11.26
N GLN A 52 5.09 1.52 -10.84
CA GLN A 52 5.73 0.37 -10.19
C GLN A 52 5.27 -0.93 -10.85
N PRO A 53 5.65 -1.17 -12.12
CA PRO A 53 5.27 -2.43 -12.77
C PRO A 53 5.89 -3.62 -12.02
N PRO A 54 5.17 -4.72 -11.86
CA PRO A 54 3.86 -5.07 -12.43
C PRO A 54 2.65 -4.73 -11.54
N PHE A 55 2.81 -3.92 -10.47
CA PHE A 55 1.75 -3.60 -9.51
C PHE A 55 0.80 -2.54 -9.99
N TYR A 56 1.33 -1.43 -10.50
CA TYR A 56 0.55 -0.34 -11.12
C TYR A 56 1.44 0.43 -12.08
N PHE A 57 0.95 0.62 -13.28
CA PHE A 57 1.66 1.34 -14.35
C PHE A 57 0.68 1.71 -15.47
N VAL A 58 1.07 2.67 -16.29
CA VAL A 58 0.32 3.02 -17.49
C VAL A 58 0.82 2.15 -18.64
N ASP A 59 -0.08 1.37 -19.24
CA ASP A 59 0.26 0.51 -20.38
C ASP A 59 0.46 1.32 -21.67
N LYS A 60 0.85 0.65 -22.76
CA LYS A 60 1.06 1.24 -24.08
C LYS A 60 -0.17 1.91 -24.69
N ASN A 61 -1.37 1.61 -24.16
CA ASN A 61 -2.64 2.20 -24.60
C ASN A 61 -3.07 3.39 -23.72
N GLY A 62 -2.25 3.79 -22.75
CA GLY A 62 -2.55 4.85 -21.80
C GLY A 62 -3.47 4.43 -20.66
N LYS A 63 -3.73 3.11 -20.48
CA LYS A 63 -4.59 2.59 -19.41
C LYS A 63 -3.75 2.28 -18.17
N LEU A 64 -4.20 2.76 -17.00
CA LEU A 64 -3.65 2.36 -15.72
C LEU A 64 -4.03 0.90 -15.44
N THR A 65 -3.05 0.06 -15.18
CA THR A 65 -3.19 -1.39 -15.01
C THR A 65 -2.19 -1.93 -14.00
N GLY A 66 -2.27 -3.23 -13.68
CA GLY A 66 -1.37 -3.94 -12.80
C GLY A 66 -2.08 -4.62 -11.64
N TYR A 67 -1.34 -5.45 -10.89
CA TYR A 67 -1.90 -6.28 -9.84
C TYR A 67 -2.65 -5.49 -8.75
N ASP A 68 -2.09 -4.38 -8.27
CA ASP A 68 -2.70 -3.55 -7.24
C ASP A 68 -3.95 -2.82 -7.76
N ILE A 69 -3.98 -2.48 -9.07
CA ILE A 69 -5.16 -1.89 -9.71
C ILE A 69 -6.30 -2.90 -9.81
N ASP A 70 -5.99 -4.15 -10.21
CA ASP A 70 -6.98 -5.23 -10.26
C ASP A 70 -7.51 -5.55 -8.86
N LEU A 71 -6.63 -5.57 -7.84
CA LEU A 71 -7.03 -5.79 -6.45
C LEU A 71 -7.97 -4.69 -5.96
N ALA A 72 -7.63 -3.41 -6.24
CA ALA A 72 -8.46 -2.26 -5.88
C ALA A 72 -9.80 -2.28 -6.63
N SER A 73 -9.80 -2.67 -7.92
CA SER A 73 -11.03 -2.79 -8.73
C SER A 73 -11.99 -3.81 -8.15
N LYS A 74 -11.49 -5.01 -7.83
CA LYS A 74 -12.30 -6.06 -7.19
C LYS A 74 -12.88 -5.62 -5.85
N MET A 75 -12.11 -4.87 -5.03
CA MET A 75 -12.63 -4.32 -3.77
C MET A 75 -13.74 -3.30 -4.00
N ALA A 76 -13.62 -2.44 -5.00
CA ALA A 76 -14.67 -1.47 -5.35
C ALA A 76 -15.93 -2.17 -5.87
N ASP A 77 -15.78 -3.20 -6.71
CA ASP A 77 -16.87 -4.02 -7.24
C ASP A 77 -17.63 -4.75 -6.11
N GLU A 78 -16.92 -5.36 -5.15
CA GLU A 78 -17.51 -6.02 -3.98
C GLU A 78 -18.25 -5.04 -3.05
N LEU A 79 -17.81 -3.79 -2.96
CA LEU A 79 -18.50 -2.73 -2.24
C LEU A 79 -19.66 -2.13 -3.04
N GLY A 80 -19.81 -2.46 -4.32
CA GLY A 80 -20.83 -1.87 -5.21
C GLY A 80 -20.60 -0.39 -5.49
N VAL A 81 -19.36 0.10 -5.52
CA VAL A 81 -18.99 1.50 -5.69
C VAL A 81 -17.99 1.69 -6.84
N LYS A 82 -17.81 2.92 -7.31
CA LYS A 82 -16.79 3.23 -8.33
C LYS A 82 -15.40 3.29 -7.71
N LEU A 83 -14.40 2.76 -8.43
CA LEU A 83 -13.00 2.96 -8.09
C LEU A 83 -12.53 4.34 -8.56
N GLU A 84 -11.88 5.09 -7.67
CA GLU A 84 -11.16 6.32 -7.98
C GLU A 84 -9.70 6.17 -7.53
N ILE A 85 -8.75 6.35 -8.43
CA ILE A 85 -7.32 6.28 -8.12
C ILE A 85 -6.75 7.69 -8.00
N THR A 86 -6.06 7.97 -6.88
CA THR A 86 -5.24 9.18 -6.74
C THR A 86 -3.75 8.84 -6.82
N ARG A 87 -2.98 9.68 -7.52
CA ARG A 87 -1.52 9.56 -7.68
C ARG A 87 -0.77 10.74 -7.05
N ASP A 88 -1.35 11.36 -6.02
CA ASP A 88 -0.81 12.56 -5.35
C ASP A 88 0.36 12.26 -4.40
N ALA A 89 0.84 11.03 -4.33
CA ALA A 89 1.96 10.62 -3.48
C ALA A 89 3.27 10.55 -4.29
N PRO A 90 4.19 11.51 -4.16
CA PRO A 90 5.50 11.47 -4.82
C PRO A 90 6.37 10.28 -4.36
N ALA A 91 6.21 9.84 -3.11
CA ALA A 91 6.96 8.74 -2.53
C ALA A 91 6.07 7.86 -1.64
N PHE A 92 6.58 6.67 -1.26
CA PHE A 92 5.84 5.69 -0.46
C PHE A 92 5.36 6.23 0.91
N ASN A 93 6.13 7.09 1.57
CA ASN A 93 5.70 7.65 2.85
C ASN A 93 4.60 8.71 2.70
N ASP A 94 4.47 9.33 1.51
CA ASP A 94 3.40 10.27 1.23
C ASP A 94 2.03 9.58 1.10
N LEU A 95 1.99 8.27 0.73
CA LEU A 95 0.78 7.44 0.79
C LEU A 95 0.19 7.39 2.21
N VAL A 96 1.07 7.24 3.22
CA VAL A 96 0.66 7.22 4.62
C VAL A 96 -0.01 8.53 5.02
N VAL A 97 0.52 9.67 4.54
CA VAL A 97 -0.05 10.99 4.78
C VAL A 97 -1.42 11.16 4.10
N LEU A 98 -1.56 10.69 2.85
CA LEU A 98 -2.84 10.74 2.13
C LEU A 98 -3.94 9.96 2.84
N VAL A 99 -3.63 8.73 3.28
CA VAL A 99 -4.57 7.88 4.01
C VAL A 99 -4.89 8.45 5.39
N ALA A 100 -3.88 8.87 6.16
CA ALA A 100 -4.08 9.42 7.50
C ALA A 100 -4.93 10.70 7.49
N SER A 101 -4.76 11.54 6.46
CA SER A 101 -5.55 12.77 6.29
C SER A 101 -6.97 12.54 5.75
N GLY A 102 -7.31 11.31 5.34
CA GLY A 102 -8.60 10.99 4.72
C GLY A 102 -8.75 11.48 3.27
N ARG A 103 -7.66 11.85 2.61
CA ARG A 103 -7.63 12.17 1.16
C ARG A 103 -7.75 10.93 0.29
N ALA A 104 -7.43 9.76 0.85
CA ALA A 104 -7.72 8.45 0.28
C ALA A 104 -8.30 7.56 1.38
N ASP A 105 -9.16 6.61 1.00
CA ASP A 105 -9.74 5.64 1.91
C ASP A 105 -8.70 4.57 2.29
N MET A 106 -7.89 4.20 1.32
CA MET A 106 -6.80 3.24 1.50
C MET A 106 -5.65 3.48 0.53
N ALA A 107 -4.49 2.89 0.82
CA ALA A 107 -3.38 2.78 -0.13
C ALA A 107 -3.17 1.32 -0.52
N VAL A 108 -3.23 1.03 -1.83
CA VAL A 108 -2.92 -0.25 -2.46
C VAL A 108 -1.81 0.02 -3.46
N SER A 109 -0.56 -0.09 -3.04
CA SER A 109 0.58 0.50 -3.78
C SER A 109 1.91 -0.20 -3.48
N LYS A 110 1.94 -1.53 -3.48
CA LYS A 110 3.13 -2.30 -3.09
C LYS A 110 3.75 -1.75 -1.79
N LEU A 111 2.89 -1.36 -0.84
CA LEU A 111 3.30 -0.63 0.36
C LEU A 111 3.78 -1.59 1.46
N SER A 112 5.05 -1.51 1.82
CA SER A 112 5.62 -2.30 2.91
C SER A 112 4.97 -1.95 4.25
N ARG A 113 4.52 -2.97 5.00
CA ARG A 113 3.99 -2.84 6.34
C ARG A 113 5.13 -2.72 7.34
N THR A 114 5.36 -1.51 7.86
CA THR A 114 6.44 -1.23 8.82
C THR A 114 5.91 -0.70 10.13
N LEU A 115 6.65 -0.92 11.23
CA LEU A 115 6.32 -0.36 12.54
C LEU A 115 6.31 1.18 12.52
N SER A 116 7.17 1.79 11.72
CA SER A 116 7.20 3.25 11.58
C SER A 116 5.89 3.79 11.02
N ARG A 117 5.40 3.20 9.92
CA ARG A 117 4.14 3.59 9.27
C ARG A 117 2.91 3.23 10.10
N ALA A 118 2.98 2.12 10.83
CA ALA A 118 1.90 1.64 11.70
C ALA A 118 1.62 2.56 12.91
N LYS A 119 2.49 3.54 13.20
CA LYS A 119 2.21 4.61 14.17
C LYS A 119 1.14 5.59 13.67
N THR A 120 0.91 5.66 12.36
CA THR A 120 0.06 6.68 11.73
C THR A 120 -1.17 6.06 11.06
N VAL A 121 -1.04 4.87 10.46
CA VAL A 121 -2.11 4.15 9.77
C VAL A 121 -2.21 2.72 10.28
N LYS A 122 -3.34 2.06 10.04
CA LYS A 122 -3.49 0.62 10.22
C LYS A 122 -3.20 -0.11 8.92
N PHE A 123 -2.70 -1.34 9.04
CA PHE A 123 -2.41 -2.21 7.90
C PHE A 123 -3.25 -3.48 7.94
N SER A 124 -3.65 -3.93 6.78
CA SER A 124 -4.24 -5.26 6.59
C SER A 124 -3.24 -6.38 6.91
N THR A 125 -3.73 -7.62 6.91
CA THR A 125 -2.86 -8.79 6.68
C THR A 125 -2.12 -8.61 5.36
N PRO A 126 -0.86 -9.07 5.24
CA PRO A 126 -0.12 -8.95 3.98
C PRO A 126 -0.80 -9.74 2.86
N TYR A 127 -1.00 -9.09 1.71
CA TYR A 127 -1.44 -9.77 0.49
C TYR A 127 -0.27 -10.36 -0.28
N MET A 128 0.96 -9.95 0.06
CA MET A 128 2.20 -10.47 -0.48
C MET A 128 3.36 -10.29 0.51
N THR A 129 4.39 -11.13 0.38
CA THR A 129 5.63 -11.00 1.16
C THR A 129 6.80 -11.31 0.25
N PHE A 130 7.76 -10.42 0.20
CA PHE A 130 9.00 -10.57 -0.54
C PHE A 130 10.18 -10.88 0.38
N LYS A 131 11.21 -11.56 -0.14
CA LYS A 131 12.52 -11.56 0.48
C LYS A 131 13.20 -10.22 0.24
N GLN A 132 13.91 -9.74 1.24
CA GLN A 132 14.80 -8.59 1.04
C GLN A 132 16.13 -9.07 0.45
N GLY A 133 16.79 -8.20 -0.32
CA GLY A 133 18.06 -8.57 -0.96
C GLY A 133 18.98 -7.39 -1.23
N LEU A 134 20.26 -7.68 -1.30
CA LEU A 134 21.30 -6.80 -1.80
C LEU A 134 21.68 -7.20 -3.22
N LEU A 135 21.78 -6.22 -4.10
CA LEU A 135 22.39 -6.39 -5.41
C LEU A 135 23.74 -5.69 -5.41
N PHE A 136 24.80 -6.44 -5.60
CA PHE A 136 26.18 -5.95 -5.57
C PHE A 136 26.71 -5.65 -6.96
N ASN A 137 27.58 -4.63 -7.06
CA ASN A 137 28.53 -4.53 -8.14
C ASN A 137 29.63 -5.59 -7.91
N ARG A 138 29.69 -6.59 -8.80
CA ARG A 138 30.58 -7.76 -8.64
C ARG A 138 32.06 -7.38 -8.60
N LEU A 139 32.47 -6.42 -9.43
CA LEU A 139 33.85 -5.97 -9.47
C LEU A 139 34.29 -5.28 -8.17
N GLN A 140 33.39 -4.43 -7.62
CA GLN A 140 33.66 -3.75 -6.36
C GLN A 140 33.63 -4.74 -5.17
N LEU A 141 32.70 -5.69 -5.19
CA LEU A 141 32.58 -6.72 -4.16
C LEU A 141 33.86 -7.59 -4.09
N ALA A 142 34.40 -7.99 -5.24
CA ALA A 142 35.60 -8.79 -5.31
C ALA A 142 36.86 -8.11 -4.72
N LYS A 143 36.85 -6.78 -4.56
CA LYS A 143 37.95 -6.04 -3.89
C LYS A 143 37.89 -6.14 -2.37
N VAL A 144 36.75 -6.49 -1.79
CA VAL A 144 36.51 -6.43 -0.33
C VAL A 144 36.15 -7.79 0.28
N ALA A 145 35.72 -8.76 -0.52
CA ALA A 145 35.37 -10.11 -0.07
C ALA A 145 35.58 -11.13 -1.19
N SER A 146 36.18 -12.27 -0.86
CA SER A 146 36.21 -13.45 -1.73
C SER A 146 34.79 -14.10 -1.75
N GLU A 147 34.55 -14.98 -2.74
CA GLU A 147 33.25 -15.65 -2.90
C GLU A 147 32.77 -16.40 -1.64
N GLY A 148 33.70 -17.07 -0.93
CA GLY A 148 33.39 -17.78 0.31
C GLY A 148 33.19 -16.90 1.53
N GLU A 149 33.57 -15.62 1.46
CA GLU A 149 33.50 -14.66 2.58
C GLU A 149 32.30 -13.71 2.48
N ILE A 150 31.54 -13.72 1.41
CA ILE A 150 30.44 -12.76 1.19
C ILE A 150 29.43 -12.77 2.35
N ASN A 151 29.04 -13.94 2.84
CA ASN A 151 28.08 -14.04 3.94
C ASN A 151 28.62 -13.45 5.26
N SER A 152 29.89 -13.65 5.55
CA SER A 152 30.54 -13.04 6.72
C SER A 152 30.73 -11.54 6.53
N TYR A 153 31.14 -11.10 5.33
CA TYR A 153 31.26 -9.69 4.99
C TYR A 153 29.93 -8.93 5.16
N VAL A 154 28.81 -9.53 4.72
CA VAL A 154 27.47 -8.90 4.81
C VAL A 154 26.98 -8.82 6.25
N ARG A 155 27.42 -9.70 7.15
CA ARG A 155 27.05 -9.65 8.57
C ARG A 155 27.53 -8.37 9.25
N ASP A 156 28.73 -7.89 8.92
CA ASP A 156 29.33 -6.65 9.44
C ASP A 156 29.49 -5.60 8.33
N TYR A 157 28.49 -5.51 7.46
CA TYR A 157 28.57 -4.72 6.23
C TYR A 157 28.93 -3.25 6.50
N LYS A 158 30.07 -2.81 5.95
CA LYS A 158 30.60 -1.44 6.05
C LYS A 158 30.62 -0.69 4.72
N GLY A 159 30.16 -1.33 3.65
CA GLY A 159 30.11 -0.72 2.32
C GLY A 159 28.99 0.31 2.17
N THR A 160 28.95 0.94 1.01
CA THR A 160 27.87 1.89 0.67
C THR A 160 26.67 1.15 0.09
N ILE A 161 25.48 1.41 0.65
CA ILE A 161 24.19 0.88 0.18
C ILE A 161 23.36 1.99 -0.43
N GLY A 162 22.98 1.85 -1.70
CA GLY A 162 21.99 2.70 -2.36
C GLY A 162 20.56 2.24 -2.03
N VAL A 163 19.68 3.18 -1.68
CA VAL A 163 18.26 2.96 -1.41
C VAL A 163 17.42 4.09 -1.99
N ILE A 164 16.11 3.86 -2.19
CA ILE A 164 15.20 4.95 -2.57
C ILE A 164 14.90 5.81 -1.33
N ALA A 165 14.98 7.10 -1.48
CA ALA A 165 14.61 8.07 -0.45
C ALA A 165 13.14 7.91 -0.01
N LYS A 166 12.85 8.16 1.27
CA LYS A 166 11.50 8.07 1.85
C LYS A 166 10.79 6.72 1.61
N SER A 167 11.58 5.63 1.45
CA SER A 167 11.09 4.26 1.32
C SER A 167 11.26 3.48 2.64
N SER A 168 10.62 2.29 2.72
CA SER A 168 10.89 1.34 3.80
C SER A 168 12.33 0.86 3.80
N TYR A 169 12.92 0.71 2.61
CA TYR A 169 14.31 0.24 2.45
C TYR A 169 15.34 1.21 2.99
N ALA A 170 15.08 2.53 2.97
CA ALA A 170 15.92 3.50 3.66
C ALA A 170 15.95 3.28 5.19
N ASN A 171 14.80 2.86 5.76
CA ASN A 171 14.72 2.52 7.19
C ASN A 171 15.29 1.13 7.49
N TYR A 172 14.95 0.12 6.68
CA TYR A 172 15.48 -1.23 6.82
C TYR A 172 17.02 -1.25 6.73
N ALA A 173 17.59 -0.49 5.79
CA ALA A 173 19.04 -0.41 5.64
C ALA A 173 19.73 0.10 6.92
N LYS A 174 19.18 1.15 7.53
CA LYS A 174 19.73 1.71 8.79
C LYS A 174 19.64 0.73 9.96
N THR A 175 18.58 -0.11 9.98
CA THR A 175 18.38 -1.10 11.05
C THR A 175 19.20 -2.37 10.82
N ASN A 176 19.18 -2.90 9.59
CA ASN A 176 19.77 -4.20 9.26
C ASN A 176 21.27 -4.11 8.99
N PHE A 177 21.77 -2.92 8.59
CA PHE A 177 23.17 -2.67 8.27
C PHE A 177 23.69 -1.43 9.01
N PRO A 178 23.81 -1.47 10.34
CA PRO A 178 24.10 -0.28 11.16
C PRO A 178 25.48 0.34 10.90
N TYR A 179 26.38 -0.41 10.31
CA TYR A 179 27.74 0.06 9.97
C TYR A 179 27.88 0.51 8.52
N ALA A 180 26.86 0.31 7.68
CA ALA A 180 26.88 0.70 6.28
C ALA A 180 26.71 2.20 6.08
N GLN A 181 27.27 2.72 5.00
CA GLN A 181 26.99 4.07 4.53
C GLN A 181 25.74 4.04 3.64
N ILE A 182 24.65 4.65 4.10
CA ILE A 182 23.40 4.67 3.35
C ILE A 182 23.34 5.91 2.46
N LYS A 183 23.24 5.69 1.14
CA LYS A 183 23.06 6.75 0.14
C LYS A 183 21.64 6.66 -0.41
N GLU A 184 20.86 7.72 -0.19
CA GLU A 184 19.47 7.80 -0.64
C GLU A 184 19.41 8.42 -2.03
N PHE A 185 18.62 7.81 -2.94
CA PHE A 185 18.41 8.24 -4.32
C PHE A 185 16.92 8.60 -4.54
N PRO A 186 16.61 9.51 -5.46
CA PRO A 186 15.23 9.87 -5.79
C PRO A 186 14.43 8.69 -6.34
N THR A 187 15.03 7.88 -7.23
CA THR A 187 14.40 6.75 -7.92
C THR A 187 15.22 5.46 -7.77
N TRP A 188 14.57 4.32 -8.09
CA TRP A 188 15.25 3.03 -8.15
C TRP A 188 16.27 2.97 -9.29
N GLU A 189 15.93 3.55 -10.42
CA GLU A 189 16.77 3.64 -11.61
C GLU A 189 18.07 4.42 -11.31
N ASP A 190 17.99 5.50 -10.53
CA ASP A 190 19.17 6.27 -10.08
C ASP A 190 20.06 5.43 -9.17
N ALA A 191 19.48 4.67 -8.24
CA ALA A 191 20.24 3.78 -7.36
C ALA A 191 20.94 2.67 -8.16
N VAL A 192 20.23 2.05 -9.11
CA VAL A 192 20.79 1.00 -9.99
C VAL A 192 21.91 1.58 -10.89
N ARG A 193 21.73 2.78 -11.43
CA ARG A 193 22.75 3.47 -12.21
C ARG A 193 24.00 3.73 -11.36
N ALA A 194 23.86 4.19 -10.14
CA ALA A 194 24.98 4.38 -9.21
C ALA A 194 25.68 3.07 -8.88
N LEU A 195 24.94 1.95 -8.77
CA LEU A 195 25.52 0.61 -8.59
C LEU A 195 26.35 0.21 -9.81
N THR A 196 25.80 0.33 -11.01
CA THR A 196 26.51 -0.06 -12.25
C THR A 196 27.75 0.78 -12.52
N ASN A 197 27.72 2.06 -12.16
CA ASN A 197 28.88 2.98 -12.23
C ASN A 197 29.91 2.75 -11.13
N GLY A 198 29.60 1.90 -10.12
CA GLY A 198 30.51 1.64 -8.99
C GLY A 198 30.55 2.77 -7.95
N GLU A 199 29.57 3.69 -7.97
CA GLU A 199 29.44 4.78 -6.98
C GLU A 199 28.94 4.28 -5.63
N VAL A 200 28.22 3.15 -5.61
CA VAL A 200 27.82 2.39 -4.44
C VAL A 200 28.22 0.93 -4.62
N LEU A 201 28.55 0.24 -3.50
CA LEU A 201 28.92 -1.16 -3.54
C LEU A 201 27.70 -2.07 -3.78
N SER A 202 26.57 -1.70 -3.21
CA SER A 202 25.31 -2.44 -3.38
C SER A 202 24.11 -1.51 -3.40
N VAL A 203 22.97 -2.06 -3.85
CA VAL A 203 21.65 -1.47 -3.65
C VAL A 203 20.76 -2.46 -2.91
N TYR A 204 19.80 -1.97 -2.11
CA TYR A 204 18.96 -2.78 -1.23
C TYR A 204 17.51 -2.64 -1.61
N ARG A 205 16.88 -3.77 -1.94
CA ARG A 205 15.47 -3.82 -2.37
C ARG A 205 14.89 -5.22 -2.16
N ASP A 206 13.60 -5.39 -2.47
CA ASP A 206 12.94 -6.69 -2.54
C ASP A 206 13.44 -7.53 -3.74
N GLU A 207 13.29 -8.85 -3.61
CA GLU A 207 13.77 -9.82 -4.60
C GLU A 207 13.18 -9.61 -6.00
N LEU A 208 11.94 -9.11 -6.09
CA LEU A 208 11.28 -8.90 -7.38
C LEU A 208 11.97 -7.77 -8.16
N GLU A 209 12.26 -6.63 -7.50
CA GLU A 209 12.96 -5.52 -8.15
C GLU A 209 14.39 -5.89 -8.54
N ILE A 210 15.08 -6.68 -7.71
CA ILE A 210 16.40 -7.21 -8.05
C ILE A 210 16.33 -8.14 -9.26
N LYS A 211 15.35 -9.07 -9.31
CA LYS A 211 15.14 -9.96 -10.47
C LYS A 211 14.85 -9.17 -11.75
N LYS A 212 14.06 -8.10 -11.68
CA LYS A 212 13.80 -7.21 -12.82
C LYS A 212 15.07 -6.55 -13.35
N VAL A 213 15.92 -6.02 -12.45
CA VAL A 213 17.22 -5.44 -12.86
C VAL A 213 18.10 -6.49 -13.55
N LEU A 214 18.19 -7.69 -12.98
CA LEU A 214 18.99 -8.77 -13.59
C LEU A 214 18.46 -9.19 -14.96
N ALA A 215 17.15 -9.18 -15.17
CA ALA A 215 16.55 -9.49 -16.45
C ALA A 215 16.72 -8.37 -17.49
N SER A 216 16.76 -7.11 -17.06
CA SER A 216 16.84 -5.94 -17.96
C SER A 216 18.26 -5.61 -18.44
N ILE A 217 19.29 -6.02 -17.70
CA ILE A 217 20.69 -5.70 -18.03
C ILE A 217 21.31 -6.90 -18.74
N PRO A 218 21.75 -6.76 -20.00
CA PRO A 218 22.46 -7.82 -20.71
C PRO A 218 23.71 -8.27 -19.93
N GLN A 219 23.91 -9.59 -19.83
CA GLN A 219 25.06 -10.17 -19.12
C GLN A 219 25.19 -9.71 -17.65
N SER A 220 24.08 -9.35 -17.00
CA SER A 220 24.04 -8.90 -15.60
C SER A 220 24.78 -9.85 -14.64
N SER A 221 24.76 -11.17 -14.91
CA SER A 221 25.47 -12.19 -14.13
C SER A 221 27.00 -12.00 -14.09
N LEU A 222 27.60 -11.33 -15.08
CA LEU A 222 29.02 -11.01 -15.10
C LEU A 222 29.36 -9.77 -14.24
N THR A 223 28.46 -8.81 -14.17
CA THR A 223 28.68 -7.49 -13.56
C THR A 223 28.00 -7.31 -12.21
N LEU A 224 26.93 -8.04 -11.96
CA LEU A 224 26.09 -7.93 -10.76
C LEU A 224 26.01 -9.27 -10.02
N LYS A 225 25.87 -9.20 -8.70
CA LYS A 225 25.68 -10.38 -7.85
C LYS A 225 24.54 -10.14 -6.87
N PRO A 226 23.41 -10.87 -6.99
CA PRO A 226 22.33 -10.80 -6.01
C PRO A 226 22.67 -11.63 -4.76
N LEU A 227 22.20 -11.14 -3.60
CA LEU A 227 22.15 -11.88 -2.35
C LEU A 227 20.75 -11.69 -1.76
N TYR A 228 19.99 -12.78 -1.56
CA TYR A 228 18.67 -12.75 -0.93
C TYR A 228 18.75 -13.28 0.49
N PHE A 229 18.14 -12.56 1.43
CA PHE A 229 18.06 -12.97 2.82
C PHE A 229 16.92 -13.96 3.03
N THR A 230 17.14 -14.96 3.87
CA THR A 230 16.13 -15.97 4.23
C THR A 230 15.29 -15.54 5.43
N ASP A 231 15.81 -14.66 6.25
CA ASP A 231 15.27 -14.18 7.52
C ASP A 231 14.76 -12.73 7.48
N LEU A 232 15.08 -11.98 6.42
CA LEU A 232 14.58 -10.63 6.20
C LEU A 232 13.49 -10.62 5.13
N THR A 233 12.27 -10.27 5.55
CA THR A 233 11.12 -10.21 4.65
C THR A 233 10.52 -8.81 4.60
N ASP A 234 9.83 -8.51 3.50
CA ASP A 234 9.07 -7.29 3.28
C ASP A 234 7.60 -7.63 3.08
N PRO A 235 6.77 -7.58 4.13
CA PRO A 235 5.33 -7.81 4.02
C PRO A 235 4.65 -6.60 3.39
N ILE A 236 3.95 -6.83 2.27
CA ILE A 236 3.21 -5.83 1.53
C ILE A 236 1.74 -5.88 1.94
N ALA A 237 1.18 -4.75 2.35
CA ALA A 237 -0.16 -4.69 2.90
C ALA A 237 -0.90 -3.40 2.51
N ILE A 238 -2.22 -3.43 2.63
CA ILE A 238 -3.10 -2.29 2.38
C ILE A 238 -3.12 -1.41 3.61
N ALA A 239 -2.85 -0.11 3.45
CA ALA A 239 -2.97 0.85 4.54
C ALA A 239 -4.36 1.48 4.54
N VAL A 240 -4.96 1.60 5.72
CA VAL A 240 -6.22 2.32 5.96
C VAL A 240 -6.05 3.32 7.09
N LYS A 241 -6.93 4.33 7.16
CA LYS A 241 -6.92 5.31 8.25
C LYS A 241 -7.05 4.63 9.61
N SER A 242 -6.37 5.14 10.62
CA SER A 242 -6.32 4.52 11.96
C SER A 242 -7.71 4.35 12.61
N GLU A 243 -8.66 5.21 12.29
CA GLU A 243 -10.03 5.16 12.82
C GLU A 243 -10.91 4.16 12.05
N ASN A 244 -10.56 3.79 10.81
CA ASN A 244 -11.40 2.98 9.91
C ASN A 244 -11.23 1.47 10.22
N SER A 245 -11.73 1.04 11.37
CA SER A 245 -11.56 -0.35 11.82
C SER A 245 -12.46 -1.33 11.09
N GLN A 246 -13.67 -0.91 10.67
CA GLN A 246 -14.59 -1.74 9.91
C GLN A 246 -14.06 -1.97 8.50
N LEU A 247 -13.53 -0.94 7.84
CA LEU A 247 -12.88 -1.07 6.54
C LEU A 247 -11.70 -2.04 6.61
N LEU A 248 -10.86 -1.93 7.65
CA LEU A 248 -9.74 -2.84 7.85
C LEU A 248 -10.20 -4.29 8.01
N TYR A 249 -11.23 -4.52 8.82
CA TYR A 249 -11.79 -5.86 9.02
C TYR A 249 -12.34 -6.42 7.70
N TRP A 250 -13.08 -5.61 6.95
CA TRP A 250 -13.62 -6.00 5.64
C TRP A 250 -12.51 -6.32 4.63
N VAL A 251 -11.47 -5.48 4.56
CA VAL A 251 -10.30 -5.72 3.70
C VAL A 251 -9.62 -7.03 4.05
N ASN A 252 -9.49 -7.37 5.33
CA ASN A 252 -8.88 -8.65 5.74
C ASN A 252 -9.71 -9.85 5.28
N ILE A 253 -11.04 -9.81 5.44
CA ILE A 253 -11.94 -10.86 4.93
C ILE A 253 -11.83 -10.97 3.41
N PHE A 254 -11.82 -9.82 2.71
CA PHE A 254 -11.64 -9.81 1.26
C PHE A 254 -10.33 -10.50 0.85
N LEU A 255 -9.21 -10.17 1.51
CA LEU A 255 -7.89 -10.76 1.20
C LEU A 255 -7.81 -12.27 1.52
N GLU A 256 -8.51 -12.75 2.55
CA GLU A 256 -8.60 -14.19 2.87
C GLU A 256 -9.24 -15.00 1.73
N ASN A 257 -10.18 -14.38 0.99
CA ASN A 257 -10.87 -14.98 -0.15
C ASN A 257 -10.10 -14.83 -1.49
N GLN A 258 -8.97 -14.09 -1.51
CA GLN A 258 -8.17 -13.94 -2.73
C GLN A 258 -7.11 -15.05 -2.85
N LYS A 259 -6.87 -15.50 -4.08
CA LYS A 259 -5.73 -16.37 -4.35
C LYS A 259 -4.44 -15.60 -4.03
N LYS A 260 -3.63 -16.14 -3.14
CA LYS A 260 -2.27 -15.61 -2.89
C LYS A 260 -1.39 -15.91 -4.09
N MET A 261 -0.76 -14.89 -4.63
CA MET A 261 0.17 -15.01 -5.76
C MET A 261 1.61 -14.88 -5.26
N THR A 262 2.49 -15.67 -5.84
CA THR A 262 3.95 -15.53 -5.65
C THR A 262 4.50 -14.39 -6.50
N ALA A 263 5.72 -13.93 -6.19
CA ALA A 263 6.43 -12.94 -7.00
C ALA A 263 6.54 -13.36 -8.47
N ASP A 264 6.85 -14.64 -8.71
CA ASP A 264 7.03 -15.19 -10.07
C ASP A 264 5.69 -15.26 -10.82
N GLU A 265 4.57 -15.64 -10.16
CA GLU A 265 3.23 -15.60 -10.76
C GLU A 265 2.81 -14.16 -11.11
N ILE A 266 3.15 -13.16 -10.28
CA ILE A 266 2.85 -11.76 -10.60
C ILE A 266 3.67 -11.27 -11.79
N LEU A 267 4.96 -11.60 -11.83
CA LEU A 267 5.78 -11.29 -13.01
C LEU A 267 5.22 -11.94 -14.28
N ALA A 268 4.85 -13.21 -14.20
CA ALA A 268 4.31 -13.93 -15.38
C ALA A 268 2.97 -13.35 -15.89
N ASN A 269 2.11 -12.86 -14.99
CA ASN A 269 0.76 -12.42 -15.36
C ASN A 269 0.65 -10.91 -15.67
N TYR A 270 1.58 -10.09 -15.17
CA TYR A 270 1.47 -8.62 -15.23
C TYR A 270 2.72 -7.90 -15.78
N ALA A 271 3.79 -8.60 -16.16
CA ALA A 271 5.05 -7.99 -16.62
C ALA A 271 5.10 -7.73 -18.15
N ASN A 272 3.98 -7.52 -18.82
CA ASN A 272 3.94 -7.28 -20.28
C ASN A 272 3.99 -5.80 -20.63
#